data_e211bb8cb70ae80e0077a9f395d3fa03
#
_entry.id   e211bb8cb70ae80e0077a9f395d3fa03
#
_cell.length_a   1.000
_cell.length_b   1.000
_cell.length_c   1.000
_cell.angle_alpha   90.00
_cell.angle_beta   90.00
_cell.angle_gamma   90.00
#
_symmetry.space_group_name_H-M   'P 1'
#
loop_
_entity.id
_entity.type
_entity.pdbx_description
1 polymer ?
#
loop_
_entity_poly.entity_id
_entity_poly.type
_entity_poly.pdbx_seq_one_letter_code
_entity_poly.pdbx_strand_id
1 'polypeptide(L)'
;MTTPHPEILDNLRHNYFFNVLDGAFFGLAIGFASFMTIIPLFVSTLTGSAILIGLIPAIHNMGWQLPQLLIANRVSQQSVYKPMVLMITIHERLPFLGMALTAWFIPVIGVQTALLITFILLFWQGIGAGFTANPWQSMIAKIMP
;
A
#
# COMPACT_ATOMS: atom_id res chain seq x y z
N MET A 1 18.72 0.72 -26.16
CA MET A 1 17.32 0.31 -25.90
C MET A 1 17.23 -1.15 -26.30
N THR A 2 17.03 -2.05 -25.36
CA THR A 2 16.80 -3.48 -25.66
C THR A 2 15.39 -3.62 -26.22
N THR A 3 15.26 -4.29 -27.37
CA THR A 3 13.93 -4.59 -27.93
C THR A 3 13.12 -5.41 -26.94
N PRO A 4 11.84 -5.08 -26.72
CA PRO A 4 10.97 -5.86 -25.81
C PRO A 4 10.89 -7.32 -26.27
N HIS A 5 10.79 -8.23 -25.31
CA HIS A 5 10.66 -9.66 -25.61
C HIS A 5 9.36 -9.92 -26.41
N PRO A 6 9.36 -10.75 -27.47
CA PRO A 6 8.17 -10.99 -28.31
C PRO A 6 6.90 -11.35 -27.52
N GLU A 7 7.00 -12.19 -26.49
CA GLU A 7 5.88 -12.55 -25.63
C GLU A 7 5.22 -11.35 -24.92
N ILE A 8 5.98 -10.27 -24.64
CA ILE A 8 5.43 -9.06 -24.02
C ILE A 8 4.58 -8.31 -25.04
N LEU A 9 5.04 -8.24 -26.30
CA LEU A 9 4.31 -7.57 -27.38
C LEU A 9 3.02 -8.32 -27.71
N ASP A 10 3.05 -9.64 -27.77
CA ASP A 10 1.88 -10.50 -28.04
C ASP A 10 0.80 -10.33 -26.94
N ASN A 11 1.22 -10.10 -25.69
CA ASN A 11 0.31 -9.95 -24.54
C ASN A 11 0.07 -8.48 -24.13
N LEU A 12 0.55 -7.50 -24.89
CA LEU A 12 0.52 -6.09 -24.51
C LEU A 12 -0.89 -5.58 -24.17
N ARG A 13 -1.88 -5.92 -25.00
CA ARG A 13 -3.29 -5.52 -24.79
C ARG A 13 -3.87 -6.12 -23.50
N HIS A 14 -3.55 -7.37 -23.21
CA HIS A 14 -3.94 -8.06 -21.99
C HIS A 14 -3.28 -7.42 -20.76
N ASN A 15 -1.96 -7.20 -20.80
CA ASN A 15 -1.20 -6.55 -19.74
C ASN A 15 -1.75 -5.14 -19.46
N TYR A 16 -2.02 -4.36 -20.50
CA TYR A 16 -2.58 -3.01 -20.37
C TYR A 16 -3.95 -3.04 -19.67
N PHE A 17 -4.87 -3.89 -20.14
CA PHE A 17 -6.21 -4.00 -19.55
C PHE A 17 -6.17 -4.34 -18.07
N PHE A 18 -5.40 -5.36 -17.69
CA PHE A 18 -5.30 -5.75 -16.26
C PHE A 18 -4.60 -4.73 -15.40
N ASN A 19 -3.59 -4.02 -15.91
CA ASN A 19 -2.95 -2.94 -15.16
C ASN A 19 -3.88 -1.74 -14.94
N VAL A 20 -4.66 -1.35 -15.95
CA VAL A 20 -5.67 -0.29 -15.80
C VAL A 20 -6.74 -0.71 -14.78
N LEU A 21 -7.20 -1.95 -14.84
CA LEU A 21 -8.18 -2.48 -13.92
C LEU A 21 -7.64 -2.53 -12.47
N ASP A 22 -6.43 -3.04 -12.28
CA ASP A 22 -5.77 -3.07 -10.96
C ASP A 22 -5.59 -1.64 -10.40
N GLY A 23 -5.11 -0.70 -11.23
CA GLY A 23 -4.96 0.70 -10.85
C GLY A 23 -6.28 1.37 -10.48
N ALA A 24 -7.36 1.08 -11.21
CA ALA A 24 -8.69 1.61 -10.92
C ALA A 24 -9.23 1.09 -9.60
N PHE A 25 -9.16 -0.22 -9.34
CA PHE A 25 -9.59 -0.81 -8.08
C PHE A 25 -8.72 -0.40 -6.90
N PHE A 26 -7.40 -0.31 -7.10
CA PHE A 26 -6.49 0.17 -6.08
C PHE A 26 -6.76 1.65 -5.74
N GLY A 27 -6.93 2.51 -6.76
CA GLY A 27 -7.28 3.92 -6.58
C GLY A 27 -8.60 4.10 -5.83
N LEU A 28 -9.62 3.29 -6.16
CA LEU A 28 -10.89 3.27 -5.44
C LEU A 28 -10.70 2.87 -3.97
N ALA A 29 -9.94 1.82 -3.71
CA ALA A 29 -9.66 1.34 -2.34
C ALA A 29 -8.93 2.40 -1.51
N ILE A 30 -7.91 3.06 -2.06
CA ILE A 30 -7.18 4.16 -1.39
C ILE A 30 -8.09 5.39 -1.20
N GLY A 31 -9.05 5.64 -2.08
CA GLY A 31 -10.07 6.67 -1.90
C GLY A 31 -10.91 6.41 -0.65
N PHE A 32 -11.38 5.18 -0.43
CA PHE A 32 -12.12 4.78 0.78
C PHE A 32 -11.25 4.69 2.04
N ALA A 33 -9.95 4.44 1.91
CA ALA A 33 -9.00 4.37 3.02
C ALA A 33 -8.01 5.54 3.01
N SER A 34 -8.49 6.75 2.67
CA SER A 34 -7.66 7.94 2.54
C SER A 34 -6.96 8.29 3.85
N PHE A 35 -5.62 8.37 3.79
CA PHE A 35 -4.77 8.80 4.91
C PHE A 35 -4.85 10.31 5.18
N MET A 36 -5.47 11.08 4.28
CA MET A 36 -5.66 12.51 4.43
C MET A 36 -7.05 12.87 4.97
N THR A 37 -8.04 11.98 4.81
CA THR A 37 -9.43 12.30 5.16
C THR A 37 -10.10 11.20 6.00
N ILE A 38 -10.27 10.01 5.46
CA ILE A 38 -11.10 8.95 6.07
C ILE A 38 -10.45 8.39 7.35
N ILE A 39 -9.18 8.03 7.29
CA ILE A 39 -8.49 7.50 8.48
C ILE A 39 -8.32 8.57 9.57
N PRO A 40 -7.92 9.84 9.28
CA PRO A 40 -7.96 10.90 10.26
C PRO A 40 -9.34 11.15 10.85
N LEU A 41 -10.40 11.11 10.05
CA LEU A 41 -11.79 11.25 10.53
C LEU A 41 -12.15 10.09 11.47
N PHE A 42 -11.82 8.85 11.13
CA PHE A 42 -12.01 7.69 12.00
C PHE A 42 -11.26 7.86 13.32
N VAL A 43 -9.97 8.22 13.28
CA VAL A 43 -9.18 8.43 14.50
C VAL A 43 -9.71 9.60 15.33
N SER A 44 -10.28 10.64 14.72
CA SER A 44 -10.89 11.75 15.45
C SER A 44 -12.12 11.34 16.28
N THR A 45 -12.76 10.23 15.94
CA THR A 45 -13.84 9.64 16.77
C THR A 45 -13.28 8.88 17.99
N LEU A 46 -12.00 8.49 17.98
CA LEU A 46 -11.34 7.76 19.06
C LEU A 46 -10.55 8.68 19.99
N THR A 47 -10.10 9.84 19.51
CA THR A 47 -9.31 10.79 20.31
C THR A 47 -9.50 12.22 19.86
N GLY A 48 -9.49 13.17 20.81
CA GLY A 48 -9.43 14.60 20.53
C GLY A 48 -8.02 15.16 20.29
N SER A 49 -6.98 14.31 20.27
CA SER A 49 -5.59 14.76 20.11
C SER A 49 -5.27 15.14 18.66
N ALA A 50 -5.13 16.44 18.39
CA ALA A 50 -4.71 16.95 17.10
C ALA A 50 -3.34 16.40 16.65
N ILE A 51 -2.45 16.10 17.60
CA ILE A 51 -1.14 15.52 17.32
C ILE A 51 -1.29 14.11 16.74
N LEU A 52 -2.09 13.25 17.37
CA LEU A 52 -2.32 11.89 16.88
C LEU A 52 -2.99 11.89 15.52
N ILE A 53 -4.00 12.73 15.32
CA ILE A 53 -4.68 12.87 14.03
C ILE A 53 -3.69 13.32 12.94
N GLY A 54 -2.87 14.33 13.22
CA GLY A 54 -1.85 14.85 12.29
C GLY A 54 -0.69 13.87 12.00
N LEU A 55 -0.41 12.93 12.91
CA LEU A 55 0.59 11.89 12.72
C LEU A 55 0.23 10.87 11.62
N ILE A 56 -1.05 10.69 11.30
CA ILE A 56 -1.51 9.68 10.35
C ILE A 56 -0.88 9.87 8.97
N PRO A 57 -1.04 11.02 8.29
CA PRO A 57 -0.39 11.24 7.00
C PRO A 57 1.15 11.23 7.09
N ALA A 58 1.73 11.67 8.21
CA ALA A 58 3.17 11.66 8.40
C ALA A 58 3.73 10.23 8.46
N ILE A 59 3.12 9.35 9.27
CA ILE A 59 3.51 7.93 9.37
C ILE A 59 3.37 7.24 8.02
N HIS A 60 2.25 7.46 7.31
CA HIS A 60 2.05 6.87 6.00
C HIS A 60 3.13 7.33 5.00
N ASN A 61 3.39 8.63 4.89
CA ASN A 61 4.38 9.17 3.96
C ASN A 61 5.80 8.69 4.28
N MET A 62 6.20 8.67 5.55
CA MET A 62 7.51 8.15 5.97
C MET A 62 7.62 6.64 5.69
N GLY A 63 6.58 5.88 6.03
CA GLY A 63 6.52 4.44 5.77
C GLY A 63 6.57 4.12 4.28
N TRP A 64 5.96 4.94 3.43
CA TRP A 64 6.02 4.77 1.99
C TRP A 64 7.38 5.13 1.38
N GLN A 65 8.04 6.18 1.84
CA GLN A 65 9.29 6.67 1.23
C GLN A 65 10.53 5.92 1.73
N LEU A 66 10.68 5.71 3.04
CA LEU A 66 11.91 5.16 3.60
C LEU A 66 12.23 3.73 3.14
N PRO A 67 11.28 2.77 3.11
CA PRO A 67 11.57 1.41 2.67
C PRO A 67 11.96 1.32 1.20
N GLN A 68 11.51 2.24 0.35
CA GLN A 68 11.90 2.29 -1.06
C GLN A 68 13.42 2.44 -1.23
N LEU A 69 14.06 3.26 -0.39
CA LEU A 69 15.51 3.44 -0.42
C LEU A 69 16.25 2.16 -0.05
N LEU A 70 15.73 1.40 0.93
CA LEU A 70 16.34 0.17 1.40
C LEU A 70 16.24 -0.97 0.38
N ILE A 71 15.13 -1.03 -0.37
CA ILE A 71 14.87 -2.14 -1.29
C ILE A 71 15.37 -1.88 -2.73
N ALA A 72 15.67 -0.63 -3.09
CA ALA A 72 16.00 -0.22 -4.46
C ALA A 72 17.08 -1.10 -5.10
N ASN A 73 18.18 -1.37 -4.38
CA ASN A 73 19.27 -2.21 -4.86
C ASN A 73 18.86 -3.68 -5.09
N ARG A 74 17.99 -4.24 -4.24
CA ARG A 74 17.47 -5.61 -4.41
C ARG A 74 16.53 -5.70 -5.60
N VAL A 75 15.69 -4.69 -5.80
CA VAL A 75 14.76 -4.63 -6.93
C VAL A 75 15.51 -4.57 -8.26
N SER A 76 16.56 -3.75 -8.37
CA SER A 76 17.35 -3.62 -9.60
C SER A 76 18.05 -4.93 -10.04
N GLN A 77 18.30 -5.84 -9.11
CA GLN A 77 18.94 -7.13 -9.37
C GLN A 77 17.96 -8.26 -9.75
N GLN A 78 16.64 -8.01 -9.67
CA GLN A 78 15.65 -9.04 -9.96
C GLN A 78 15.39 -9.18 -11.47
N SER A 79 15.44 -10.42 -11.96
CA SER A 79 15.03 -10.75 -13.32
C SER A 79 13.50 -10.80 -13.46
N VAL A 80 12.79 -11.26 -12.43
CA VAL A 80 11.33 -11.41 -12.39
C VAL A 80 10.77 -10.76 -11.12
N TYR A 81 9.88 -9.78 -11.30
CA TYR A 81 9.30 -9.00 -10.18
C TYR A 81 8.02 -9.58 -9.60
N LYS A 82 7.23 -10.34 -10.40
CA LYS A 82 5.89 -10.80 -10.02
C LYS A 82 5.80 -11.52 -8.67
N PRO A 83 6.66 -12.51 -8.35
CA PRO A 83 6.59 -13.19 -7.05
C PRO A 83 6.83 -12.24 -5.88
N MET A 84 7.79 -11.32 -6.03
CA MET A 84 8.12 -10.30 -5.03
C MET A 84 6.95 -9.35 -4.81
N VAL A 85 6.35 -8.83 -5.90
CA VAL A 85 5.18 -7.93 -5.84
C VAL A 85 4.03 -8.61 -5.13
N LEU A 86 3.68 -9.85 -5.50
CA LEU A 86 2.57 -10.59 -4.88
C LEU A 86 2.77 -10.80 -3.38
N MET A 87 3.98 -11.17 -2.96
CA MET A 87 4.28 -11.40 -1.55
C MET A 87 4.19 -10.10 -0.73
N ILE A 88 4.77 -9.02 -1.22
CA ILE A 88 4.83 -7.76 -0.48
C ILE A 88 3.46 -7.06 -0.47
N THR A 89 2.68 -7.15 -1.54
CA THR A 89 1.34 -6.56 -1.63
C THR A 89 0.38 -7.08 -0.52
N ILE A 90 0.58 -8.31 -0.04
CA ILE A 90 -0.19 -8.81 1.11
C ILE A 90 0.04 -7.93 2.35
N HIS A 91 1.30 -7.55 2.62
CA HIS A 91 1.65 -6.69 3.75
C HIS A 91 1.13 -5.26 3.61
N GLU A 92 0.91 -4.78 2.40
CA GLU A 92 0.27 -3.49 2.14
C GLU A 92 -1.24 -3.53 2.36
N ARG A 93 -1.92 -4.62 1.95
CA ARG A 93 -3.40 -4.72 1.95
C ARG A 93 -3.98 -5.27 3.25
N LEU A 94 -3.30 -6.22 3.89
CA LEU A 94 -3.78 -6.86 5.11
C LEU A 94 -4.06 -5.88 6.26
N PRO A 95 -3.26 -4.83 6.50
CA PRO A 95 -3.53 -3.86 7.54
C PRO A 95 -4.86 -3.11 7.38
N PHE A 96 -5.36 -2.89 6.16
CA PHE A 96 -6.68 -2.30 5.95
C PHE A 96 -7.81 -3.18 6.47
N LEU A 97 -7.71 -4.51 6.25
CA LEU A 97 -8.65 -5.46 6.85
C LEU A 97 -8.55 -5.41 8.39
N GLY A 98 -7.32 -5.36 8.92
CA GLY A 98 -7.08 -5.20 10.35
C GLY A 98 -7.73 -3.93 10.92
N MET A 99 -7.61 -2.79 10.24
CA MET A 99 -8.26 -1.54 10.65
C MET A 99 -9.79 -1.63 10.61
N ALA A 100 -10.36 -2.27 9.58
CA ALA A 100 -11.80 -2.50 9.50
C ALA A 100 -12.30 -3.39 10.66
N LEU A 101 -11.59 -4.47 10.97
CA LEU A 101 -11.90 -5.32 12.11
C LEU A 101 -11.74 -4.57 13.44
N THR A 102 -10.70 -3.76 13.59
CA THR A 102 -10.49 -2.92 14.77
C THR A 102 -11.67 -1.97 14.96
N ALA A 103 -12.14 -1.31 13.91
CA ALA A 103 -13.30 -0.42 13.94
C ALA A 103 -14.57 -1.19 14.35
N TRP A 104 -14.76 -2.40 13.83
CA TRP A 104 -15.91 -3.25 14.16
C TRP A 104 -15.93 -3.69 15.63
N PHE A 105 -14.76 -4.00 16.19
CA PHE A 105 -14.62 -4.52 17.53
C PHE A 105 -14.40 -3.45 18.63
N ILE A 106 -14.46 -2.15 18.31
CA ILE A 106 -14.33 -1.07 19.31
C ILE A 106 -15.19 -1.31 20.57
N PRO A 107 -16.48 -1.72 20.47
CA PRO A 107 -17.31 -1.93 21.65
C PRO A 107 -16.79 -3.01 22.61
N VAL A 108 -15.97 -3.94 22.11
CA VAL A 108 -15.41 -5.05 22.88
C VAL A 108 -14.01 -4.74 23.40
N ILE A 109 -13.14 -4.20 22.54
CA ILE A 109 -11.73 -3.97 22.87
C ILE A 109 -11.48 -2.60 23.55
N GLY A 110 -12.44 -1.69 23.45
CA GLY A 110 -12.34 -0.34 23.98
C GLY A 110 -11.56 0.63 23.10
N VAL A 111 -11.83 1.92 23.27
CA VAL A 111 -11.33 3.01 22.44
C VAL A 111 -9.80 3.11 22.45
N GLN A 112 -9.16 2.98 23.62
CA GLN A 112 -7.70 3.11 23.72
C GLN A 112 -6.96 1.97 23.02
N THR A 113 -7.46 0.74 23.16
CA THR A 113 -6.90 -0.43 22.47
C THR A 113 -7.09 -0.32 20.97
N ALA A 114 -8.27 0.13 20.51
CA ALA A 114 -8.55 0.36 19.10
C ALA A 114 -7.61 1.43 18.50
N LEU A 115 -7.36 2.50 19.22
CA LEU A 115 -6.43 3.55 18.83
C LEU A 115 -5.01 3.00 18.66
N LEU A 116 -4.51 2.24 19.64
CA LEU A 116 -3.18 1.63 19.59
C LEU A 116 -3.04 0.67 18.40
N ILE A 117 -4.01 -0.24 18.22
CA ILE A 117 -4.01 -1.20 17.10
C ILE A 117 -4.04 -0.46 15.76
N THR A 118 -4.85 0.60 15.63
CA THR A 118 -4.92 1.41 14.41
C THR A 118 -3.55 1.99 14.05
N PHE A 119 -2.81 2.54 15.01
CA PHE A 119 -1.47 3.08 14.74
C PHE A 119 -0.44 2.00 14.39
N ILE A 120 -0.49 0.84 15.01
CA ILE A 120 0.36 -0.32 14.65
C ILE A 120 0.08 -0.76 13.21
N LEU A 121 -1.18 -0.88 12.84
CA LEU A 121 -1.60 -1.27 11.50
C LEU A 121 -1.25 -0.20 10.45
N LEU A 122 -1.37 1.08 10.80
CA LEU A 122 -0.98 2.20 9.95
C LEU A 122 0.52 2.19 9.64
N PHE A 123 1.35 1.95 10.66
CA PHE A 123 2.79 1.82 10.50
C PHE A 123 3.15 0.60 9.63
N TRP A 124 2.53 -0.55 9.87
CA TRP A 124 2.72 -1.74 9.05
C TRP A 124 2.31 -1.50 7.60
N GLN A 125 1.16 -0.88 7.37
CA GLN A 125 0.67 -0.53 6.03
C GLN A 125 1.65 0.39 5.28
N GLY A 126 2.15 1.44 5.94
CA GLY A 126 3.12 2.35 5.33
C GLY A 126 4.40 1.63 4.88
N ILE A 127 4.96 0.77 5.74
CA ILE A 127 6.13 -0.06 5.39
C ILE A 127 5.81 -1.00 4.24
N GLY A 128 4.66 -1.67 4.25
CA GLY A 128 4.21 -2.56 3.18
C GLY A 128 4.12 -1.81 1.85
N ALA A 129 3.47 -0.65 1.82
CA ALA A 129 3.34 0.20 0.65
C ALA A 129 4.71 0.66 0.11
N GLY A 130 5.62 1.05 0.99
CA GLY A 130 6.97 1.44 0.60
C GLY A 130 7.78 0.31 -0.03
N PHE A 131 7.65 -0.92 0.49
CA PHE A 131 8.29 -2.08 -0.12
C PHE A 131 7.65 -2.51 -1.43
N THR A 132 6.36 -2.26 -1.65
CA THR A 132 5.64 -2.64 -2.89
C THR A 132 5.93 -1.67 -4.03
N ALA A 133 6.13 -0.39 -3.77
CA ALA A 133 6.16 0.68 -4.78
C ALA A 133 7.21 0.43 -5.89
N ASN A 134 8.48 0.24 -5.53
CA ASN A 134 9.57 0.05 -6.51
C ASN A 134 9.43 -1.23 -7.34
N PRO A 135 9.19 -2.44 -6.74
CA PRO A 135 9.00 -3.66 -7.52
C PRO A 135 7.81 -3.59 -8.47
N TRP A 136 6.70 -2.99 -8.01
CA TRP A 136 5.49 -2.82 -8.82
C TRP A 136 5.75 -1.91 -10.03
N GLN A 137 6.35 -0.73 -9.83
CA GLN A 137 6.70 0.18 -10.92
C GLN A 137 7.67 -0.46 -11.91
N SER A 138 8.68 -1.19 -11.41
CA SER A 138 9.64 -1.91 -12.24
C SER A 138 8.99 -3.04 -13.05
N MET A 139 8.01 -3.73 -12.47
CA MET A 139 7.22 -4.75 -13.16
C MET A 139 6.42 -4.11 -14.31
N ILE A 140 5.70 -3.03 -14.05
CA ILE A 140 4.91 -2.32 -15.07
C ILE A 140 5.80 -1.85 -16.22
N ALA A 141 6.94 -1.21 -15.92
CA ALA A 141 7.88 -0.73 -16.93
C ALA A 141 8.43 -1.86 -17.82
N LYS A 142 8.46 -3.11 -17.34
CA LYS A 142 8.88 -4.27 -18.15
C LYS A 142 7.78 -4.83 -19.03
N ILE A 143 6.52 -4.82 -18.58
CA ILE A 143 5.40 -5.46 -19.29
C ILE A 143 4.60 -4.49 -20.16
N MET A 144 4.88 -3.19 -20.03
CA MET A 144 4.31 -2.11 -20.85
C MET A 144 5.43 -1.19 -21.31
N PRO A 145 6.22 -1.60 -22.32
CA PRO A 145 7.33 -0.83 -22.86
C PRO A 145 6.89 0.40 -23.66
#